data_bdffa750626413f9b1f8bf8587163cac
#
_entry.id   bdffa750626413f9b1f8bf8587163cac
#
_cell.length_a   1.000
_cell.length_b   1.000
_cell.length_c   1.000
_cell.angle_alpha   90.00
_cell.angle_beta   90.00
_cell.angle_gamma   90.00
#
_symmetry.space_group_name_H-M   'P 1'
#
loop_
_entity.id
_entity.type
_entity.pdbx_description
1 polymer ?
#
loop_
_entity_poly.entity_id
_entity_poly.type
_entity_poly.pdbx_seq_one_letter_code
_entity_poly.pdbx_strand_id
1 'polypeptide(L)'
;EEILQHLNENLGFLDGAVITGGEPTLNKDLPEFIKKLYELGLKVKLDTNGTNSEMLHELLEKHLVDFVAMDIKCCFENYDKITNSQVNIEEIKKSIDIVKKFPNYEFRITIAPGITKEDIVKIGEYLKSRQANKILAIQQFRPGKCFDKSLEKFPKTSESILEDFANLAKSYFEKVIVRKE
;
A
#
# COMPACT_ATOMS: atom_id res chain seq x y z
N GLU A 1 0.72 20.05 15.47
CA GLU A 1 -0.07 21.31 15.42
C GLU A 1 0.09 22.01 14.08
N GLU A 2 1.30 22.27 13.58
CA GLU A 2 1.55 22.94 12.30
C GLU A 2 0.82 22.32 11.09
N ILE A 3 0.81 20.97 11.00
CA ILE A 3 0.09 20.26 9.91
C ILE A 3 -1.41 20.55 9.97
N LEU A 4 -2.02 20.48 11.14
CA LEU A 4 -3.46 20.72 11.29
C LEU A 4 -3.83 22.17 11.00
N GLN A 5 -2.98 23.11 11.40
CA GLN A 5 -3.15 24.52 11.06
C GLN A 5 -3.10 24.72 9.54
N HIS A 6 -2.07 24.15 8.87
CA HIS A 6 -1.95 24.25 7.41
C HIS A 6 -3.15 23.62 6.67
N LEU A 7 -3.66 22.47 7.14
CA LEU A 7 -4.85 21.85 6.57
C LEU A 7 -6.07 22.75 6.76
N ASN A 8 -6.27 23.31 7.96
CA ASN A 8 -7.39 24.19 8.27
C ASN A 8 -7.40 25.45 7.38
N GLU A 9 -6.23 26.03 7.12
CA GLU A 9 -6.09 27.20 6.23
C GLU A 9 -6.45 26.89 4.77
N ASN A 10 -6.42 25.61 4.37
CA ASN A 10 -6.64 25.16 2.98
C ASN A 10 -7.91 24.29 2.79
N LEU A 11 -8.80 24.20 3.78
CA LEU A 11 -9.99 23.33 3.72
C LEU A 11 -10.87 23.56 2.49
N GLY A 12 -10.92 24.78 1.96
CA GLY A 12 -11.69 25.08 0.74
C GLY A 12 -11.20 24.40 -0.54
N PHE A 13 -10.00 23.79 -0.52
CA PHE A 13 -9.35 23.13 -1.66
C PHE A 13 -9.07 21.65 -1.40
N LEU A 14 -9.36 21.15 -0.20
CA LEU A 14 -9.00 19.79 0.21
C LEU A 14 -10.25 18.94 0.44
N ASP A 15 -10.36 17.83 -0.28
CA ASP A 15 -11.38 16.80 -0.05
C ASP A 15 -10.95 15.74 0.96
N GLY A 16 -9.65 15.59 1.18
CA GLY A 16 -9.11 14.56 2.06
C GLY A 16 -7.60 14.66 2.26
N ALA A 17 -7.10 13.83 3.16
CA ALA A 17 -5.69 13.69 3.49
C ALA A 17 -5.19 12.26 3.23
N VAL A 18 -3.97 12.14 2.70
CA VAL A 18 -3.28 10.86 2.58
C VAL A 18 -2.23 10.78 3.68
N ILE A 19 -2.37 9.81 4.57
CA ILE A 19 -1.39 9.52 5.60
C ILE A 19 -0.41 8.49 5.05
N THR A 20 0.83 8.91 4.89
CA THR A 20 1.92 8.13 4.30
C THR A 20 3.25 8.54 4.98
N GLY A 21 4.37 8.04 4.49
CA GLY A 21 5.70 8.38 5.03
C GLY A 21 6.48 7.12 5.29
N GLY A 22 7.14 6.96 6.46
CA GLY A 22 7.74 5.69 6.86
C GLY A 22 6.69 4.58 6.92
N GLU A 23 6.34 4.09 8.10
CA GLU A 23 5.13 3.26 8.28
C GLU A 23 4.21 3.96 9.28
N PRO A 24 3.09 4.52 8.84
CA PRO A 24 2.20 5.29 9.72
C PRO A 24 1.64 4.49 10.88
N THR A 25 1.36 3.19 10.67
CA THR A 25 0.78 2.31 11.69
C THR A 25 1.69 2.04 12.88
N LEU A 26 2.95 2.45 12.83
CA LEU A 26 3.87 2.40 13.99
C LEU A 26 3.66 3.54 14.98
N ASN A 27 2.94 4.60 14.59
CA ASN A 27 2.63 5.72 15.47
C ASN A 27 1.41 5.42 16.31
N LYS A 28 1.57 5.35 17.62
CA LYS A 28 0.49 5.00 18.55
C LYS A 28 -0.62 6.05 18.61
N ASP A 29 -0.32 7.28 18.26
CA ASP A 29 -1.23 8.43 18.22
C ASP A 29 -1.96 8.57 16.88
N LEU A 30 -1.74 7.65 15.94
CA LEU A 30 -2.38 7.66 14.61
C LEU A 30 -3.92 7.74 14.68
N PRO A 31 -4.63 6.97 15.53
CA PRO A 31 -6.08 7.07 15.63
C PRO A 31 -6.56 8.45 16.07
N GLU A 32 -5.87 9.07 17.02
CA GLU A 32 -6.23 10.40 17.51
C GLU A 32 -5.91 11.49 16.47
N PHE A 33 -4.85 11.33 15.69
CA PHE A 33 -4.55 12.23 14.59
C PHE A 33 -5.62 12.15 13.49
N ILE A 34 -6.07 10.94 13.16
CA ILE A 34 -7.13 10.74 12.15
C ILE A 34 -8.45 11.37 12.59
N LYS A 35 -8.82 11.28 13.87
CA LYS A 35 -10.02 11.94 14.38
C LYS A 35 -9.99 13.45 14.15
N LYS A 36 -8.84 14.09 14.36
CA LYS A 36 -8.67 15.52 14.09
C LYS A 36 -8.84 15.87 12.61
N LEU A 37 -8.44 14.97 11.68
CA LEU A 37 -8.70 15.15 10.26
C LEU A 37 -10.21 15.07 9.94
N TYR A 38 -10.93 14.14 10.57
CA TYR A 38 -12.39 14.06 10.44
C TYR A 38 -13.11 15.28 11.03
N GLU A 39 -12.63 15.83 12.15
CA GLU A 39 -13.15 17.09 12.73
C GLU A 39 -13.02 18.27 11.77
N LEU A 40 -11.99 18.24 10.89
CA LEU A 40 -11.82 19.20 9.79
C LEU A 40 -12.69 18.89 8.55
N GLY A 41 -13.47 17.80 8.56
CA GLY A 41 -14.30 17.39 7.43
C GLY A 41 -13.56 16.65 6.31
N LEU A 42 -12.30 16.26 6.54
CA LEU A 42 -11.46 15.61 5.53
C LEU A 42 -11.69 14.10 5.50
N LYS A 43 -11.73 13.52 4.31
CA LYS A 43 -11.61 12.06 4.12
C LYS A 43 -10.17 11.61 4.35
N VAL A 44 -10.01 10.38 4.83
CA VAL A 44 -8.68 9.84 5.17
C VAL A 44 -8.34 8.63 4.33
N LYS A 45 -7.20 8.71 3.64
CA LYS A 45 -6.55 7.56 3.01
C LYS A 45 -5.30 7.20 3.81
N LEU A 46 -5.13 5.91 4.09
CA LEU A 46 -3.94 5.36 4.74
C LEU A 46 -3.12 4.54 3.73
N ASP A 47 -1.85 4.86 3.59
CA ASP A 47 -0.86 4.04 2.93
C ASP A 47 -0.09 3.25 3.97
N THR A 48 0.03 1.94 3.82
CA THR A 48 0.70 1.05 4.80
C THR A 48 1.47 -0.07 4.11
N ASN A 49 2.52 -0.55 4.75
CA ASN A 49 3.25 -1.76 4.36
C ASN A 49 2.68 -3.04 5.00
N GLY A 50 1.68 -2.94 5.86
CA GLY A 50 0.99 -4.06 6.49
C GLY A 50 1.75 -4.75 7.62
N THR A 51 2.82 -4.17 8.15
CA THR A 51 3.61 -4.80 9.23
C THR A 51 2.99 -4.69 10.62
N ASN A 52 1.88 -3.94 10.78
CA ASN A 52 1.20 -3.77 12.05
C ASN A 52 -0.31 -4.04 11.90
N SER A 53 -0.67 -5.30 11.96
CA SER A 53 -2.06 -5.75 11.82
C SER A 53 -2.95 -5.29 12.98
N GLU A 54 -2.39 -5.11 14.18
CA GLU A 54 -3.13 -4.65 15.35
C GLU A 54 -3.66 -3.23 15.17
N MET A 55 -2.82 -2.30 14.72
CA MET A 55 -3.25 -0.93 14.42
C MET A 55 -4.27 -0.89 13.29
N LEU A 56 -4.09 -1.69 12.23
CA LEU A 56 -5.07 -1.78 11.14
C LEU A 56 -6.43 -2.28 11.65
N HIS A 57 -6.43 -3.25 12.57
CA HIS A 57 -7.67 -3.74 13.20
C HIS A 57 -8.34 -2.65 14.04
N GLU A 58 -7.58 -1.91 14.84
CA GLU A 58 -8.10 -0.80 15.63
C GLU A 58 -8.74 0.28 14.73
N LEU A 59 -8.08 0.66 13.65
CA LEU A 59 -8.59 1.65 12.70
C LEU A 59 -9.87 1.17 11.99
N LEU A 60 -9.95 -0.12 11.67
CA LEU A 60 -11.15 -0.75 11.09
C LEU A 60 -12.33 -0.71 12.07
N GLU A 61 -12.14 -1.19 13.30
CA GLU A 61 -13.20 -1.23 14.33
C GLU A 61 -13.74 0.17 14.70
N LYS A 62 -12.85 1.17 14.66
CA LYS A 62 -13.24 2.56 14.94
C LYS A 62 -13.74 3.31 13.69
N HIS A 63 -13.79 2.68 12.52
CA HIS A 63 -14.20 3.29 11.24
C HIS A 63 -13.43 4.59 10.90
N LEU A 64 -12.12 4.59 11.18
CA LEU A 64 -11.27 5.79 11.09
C LEU A 64 -10.57 5.99 9.74
N VAL A 65 -10.84 5.17 8.71
CA VAL A 65 -10.18 5.30 7.41
C VAL A 65 -11.16 5.03 6.28
N ASP A 66 -11.24 5.94 5.32
CA ASP A 66 -12.12 5.82 4.15
C ASP A 66 -11.51 4.93 3.05
N PHE A 67 -10.19 4.91 2.94
CA PHE A 67 -9.47 4.14 1.93
C PHE A 67 -8.13 3.63 2.45
N VAL A 68 -7.84 2.36 2.27
CA VAL A 68 -6.53 1.77 2.59
C VAL A 68 -5.81 1.33 1.33
N ALA A 69 -4.56 1.76 1.17
CA ALA A 69 -3.65 1.23 0.16
C ALA A 69 -2.52 0.46 0.85
N MET A 70 -2.50 -0.86 0.69
CA MET A 70 -1.48 -1.71 1.30
C MET A 70 -0.46 -2.17 0.27
N ASP A 71 0.81 -1.93 0.55
CA ASP A 71 1.91 -2.41 -0.28
C ASP A 71 2.21 -3.88 -0.01
N ILE A 72 2.19 -4.70 -1.06
CA ILE A 72 2.74 -6.05 -1.07
C ILE A 72 4.02 -6.00 -1.89
N LYS A 73 5.15 -6.41 -1.29
CA LYS A 73 6.46 -6.18 -1.92
C LYS A 73 6.82 -7.26 -2.95
N CYS A 74 6.45 -8.51 -2.70
CA CYS A 74 6.62 -9.66 -3.61
C CYS A 74 5.84 -10.88 -3.08
N CYS A 75 6.02 -12.07 -3.67
CA CYS A 75 5.54 -13.31 -3.05
C CYS A 75 6.21 -13.56 -1.70
N PHE A 76 5.52 -14.27 -0.80
CA PHE A 76 5.94 -14.39 0.60
C PHE A 76 7.29 -15.08 0.77
N GLU A 77 7.65 -16.00 -0.12
CA GLU A 77 8.91 -16.73 -0.08
C GLU A 77 10.13 -15.84 -0.37
N ASN A 78 9.93 -14.75 -1.09
CA ASN A 78 10.98 -13.82 -1.49
C ASN A 78 10.98 -12.52 -0.67
N TYR A 79 10.07 -12.39 0.30
CA TYR A 79 9.79 -11.11 0.97
C TYR A 79 11.05 -10.54 1.63
N ASP A 80 11.74 -11.32 2.45
CA ASP A 80 12.96 -10.89 3.15
C ASP A 80 14.06 -10.47 2.18
N LYS A 81 14.19 -11.19 1.07
CA LYS A 81 15.17 -10.88 0.03
C LYS A 81 14.88 -9.55 -0.68
N ILE A 82 13.62 -9.31 -1.04
CA ILE A 82 13.21 -8.10 -1.77
C ILE A 82 13.19 -6.89 -0.85
N THR A 83 12.78 -7.06 0.41
CA THR A 83 12.74 -5.96 1.40
C THR A 83 14.10 -5.71 2.05
N ASN A 84 15.07 -6.62 1.85
CA ASN A 84 16.36 -6.63 2.54
C ASN A 84 16.21 -6.52 4.07
N SER A 85 15.18 -7.17 4.62
CA SER A 85 14.87 -7.17 6.05
C SER A 85 14.08 -8.41 6.43
N GLN A 86 14.16 -8.83 7.68
CA GLN A 86 13.30 -9.89 8.20
C GLN A 86 11.88 -9.33 8.39
N VAL A 87 10.90 -9.93 7.73
CA VAL A 87 9.49 -9.53 7.81
C VAL A 87 8.66 -10.67 8.38
N ASN A 88 7.84 -10.37 9.37
CA ASN A 88 6.88 -11.35 9.86
C ASN A 88 5.74 -11.52 8.84
N ILE A 89 5.84 -12.55 8.01
CA ILE A 89 4.88 -12.84 6.94
C ILE A 89 3.47 -13.10 7.49
N GLU A 90 3.34 -13.66 8.69
CA GLU A 90 2.03 -13.89 9.30
C GLU A 90 1.34 -12.55 9.65
N GLU A 91 2.10 -11.51 10.01
CA GLU A 91 1.54 -10.18 10.19
C GLU A 91 1.05 -9.58 8.86
N ILE A 92 1.80 -9.75 7.77
CA ILE A 92 1.37 -9.33 6.43
C ILE A 92 0.06 -10.03 6.04
N LYS A 93 -0.03 -11.35 6.24
CA LYS A 93 -1.24 -12.13 5.95
C LYS A 93 -2.45 -11.69 6.78
N LYS A 94 -2.25 -11.45 8.09
CA LYS A 94 -3.30 -10.89 8.96
C LYS A 94 -3.76 -9.51 8.47
N SER A 95 -2.81 -8.65 8.10
CA SER A 95 -3.10 -7.32 7.56
C SER A 95 -3.93 -7.39 6.27
N ILE A 96 -3.63 -8.32 5.37
CA ILE A 96 -4.43 -8.58 4.16
C ILE A 96 -5.88 -8.92 4.54
N ASP A 97 -6.08 -9.81 5.52
CA ASP A 97 -7.41 -10.23 5.96
C ASP A 97 -8.20 -9.11 6.67
N ILE A 98 -7.50 -8.13 7.22
CA ILE A 98 -8.10 -6.93 7.83
C ILE A 98 -8.39 -5.89 6.74
N VAL A 99 -7.42 -5.60 5.87
CA VAL A 99 -7.52 -4.58 4.82
C VAL A 99 -8.70 -4.83 3.89
N LYS A 100 -8.96 -6.07 3.50
CA LYS A 100 -10.11 -6.40 2.63
C LYS A 100 -11.48 -6.09 3.25
N LYS A 101 -11.56 -5.83 4.56
CA LYS A 101 -12.80 -5.46 5.26
C LYS A 101 -13.06 -3.96 5.30
N PHE A 102 -12.07 -3.14 4.95
CA PHE A 102 -12.28 -1.70 4.83
C PHE A 102 -13.23 -1.39 3.67
N PRO A 103 -14.01 -0.31 3.75
CA PRO A 103 -15.01 0.03 2.73
C PRO A 103 -14.37 0.19 1.35
N ASN A 104 -13.20 0.80 1.29
CA ASN A 104 -12.41 0.94 0.08
C ASN A 104 -10.96 0.56 0.34
N TYR A 105 -10.41 -0.27 -0.53
CA TYR A 105 -9.01 -0.66 -0.43
C TYR A 105 -8.42 -1.02 -1.79
N GLU A 106 -7.11 -0.98 -1.84
CA GLU A 106 -6.29 -1.55 -2.92
C GLU A 106 -5.04 -2.21 -2.36
N PHE A 107 -4.54 -3.21 -3.06
CA PHE A 107 -3.17 -3.65 -2.88
C PHE A 107 -2.30 -3.01 -3.95
N ARG A 108 -1.04 -2.74 -3.60
CA ARG A 108 -0.07 -2.13 -4.52
C ARG A 108 1.17 -3.01 -4.60
N ILE A 109 1.76 -3.06 -5.78
CA ILE A 109 3.08 -3.65 -5.98
C ILE A 109 3.92 -2.76 -6.88
N THR A 110 5.14 -2.44 -6.46
CA THR A 110 6.12 -1.74 -7.29
C THR A 110 6.96 -2.76 -8.03
N ILE A 111 7.00 -2.68 -9.36
CA ILE A 111 7.80 -3.58 -10.19
C ILE A 111 9.26 -3.14 -10.16
N ALA A 112 9.90 -3.41 -9.02
CA ALA A 112 11.31 -3.12 -8.77
C ALA A 112 12.22 -4.24 -9.34
N PRO A 113 13.54 -3.99 -9.48
CA PRO A 113 14.50 -5.03 -9.82
C PRO A 113 14.38 -6.24 -8.88
N GLY A 114 14.29 -7.43 -9.46
CA GLY A 114 14.10 -8.69 -8.71
C GLY A 114 12.66 -9.18 -8.62
N ILE A 115 11.67 -8.35 -8.94
CA ILE A 115 10.27 -8.78 -9.03
C ILE A 115 10.05 -9.55 -10.34
N THR A 116 9.43 -10.71 -10.25
CA THR A 116 9.20 -11.61 -11.36
C THR A 116 7.71 -11.79 -11.67
N LYS A 117 7.40 -12.35 -12.84
CA LYS A 117 6.02 -12.73 -13.19
C LYS A 117 5.47 -13.79 -12.24
N GLU A 118 6.32 -14.68 -11.73
CA GLU A 118 5.94 -15.69 -10.73
C GLU A 118 5.48 -15.06 -9.41
N ASP A 119 6.10 -13.96 -8.98
CA ASP A 119 5.65 -13.21 -7.80
C ASP A 119 4.19 -12.74 -7.98
N ILE A 120 3.83 -12.21 -9.16
CA ILE A 120 2.46 -11.77 -9.44
C ILE A 120 1.48 -12.95 -9.44
N VAL A 121 1.86 -14.08 -9.98
CA VAL A 121 1.02 -15.30 -9.97
C VAL A 121 0.75 -15.71 -8.53
N LYS A 122 1.78 -15.91 -7.72
CA LYS A 122 1.64 -16.35 -6.33
C LYS A 122 0.85 -15.37 -5.47
N ILE A 123 1.12 -14.06 -5.60
CA ILE A 123 0.34 -13.01 -4.91
C ILE A 123 -1.11 -13.06 -5.37
N GLY A 124 -1.35 -13.13 -6.68
CA GLY A 124 -2.68 -13.16 -7.24
C GLY A 124 -3.50 -14.36 -6.79
N GLU A 125 -2.91 -15.55 -6.79
CA GLU A 125 -3.54 -16.79 -6.29
C GLU A 125 -3.87 -16.66 -4.80
N TYR A 126 -2.93 -16.18 -3.99
CA TYR A 126 -3.14 -15.99 -2.56
C TYR A 126 -4.27 -14.99 -2.29
N LEU A 127 -4.22 -13.79 -2.86
CA LEU A 127 -5.24 -12.77 -2.62
C LEU A 127 -6.62 -13.20 -3.12
N LYS A 128 -6.68 -13.90 -4.25
CA LYS A 128 -7.93 -14.45 -4.78
C LYS A 128 -8.50 -15.53 -3.86
N SER A 129 -7.67 -16.43 -3.33
CA SER A 129 -8.10 -17.46 -2.37
C SER A 129 -8.65 -16.84 -1.05
N ARG A 130 -8.19 -15.64 -0.70
CA ARG A 130 -8.64 -14.89 0.48
C ARG A 130 -9.80 -13.93 0.19
N GLN A 131 -10.32 -13.88 -1.05
CA GLN A 131 -11.33 -12.90 -1.49
C GLN A 131 -10.87 -11.44 -1.24
N ALA A 132 -9.58 -11.21 -1.46
CA ALA A 132 -8.91 -9.93 -1.25
C ALA A 132 -8.39 -9.34 -2.58
N ASN A 133 -9.02 -9.68 -3.69
CA ASN A 133 -8.54 -9.44 -5.05
C ASN A 133 -9.31 -8.33 -5.81
N LYS A 134 -9.85 -7.34 -5.09
CA LYS A 134 -10.66 -6.28 -5.68
C LYS A 134 -9.84 -5.38 -6.60
N ILE A 135 -8.78 -4.79 -6.11
CA ILE A 135 -7.94 -3.86 -6.87
C ILE A 135 -6.46 -4.15 -6.61
N LEU A 136 -5.69 -4.31 -7.70
CA LEU A 136 -4.23 -4.26 -7.67
C LEU A 136 -3.73 -3.03 -8.43
N ALA A 137 -2.93 -2.19 -7.79
CA ALA A 137 -2.19 -1.12 -8.44
C ALA A 137 -0.73 -1.55 -8.67
N ILE A 138 -0.35 -1.65 -9.94
CA ILE A 138 1.03 -1.92 -10.36
C ILE A 138 1.72 -0.58 -10.53
N GLN A 139 2.80 -0.37 -9.78
CA GLN A 139 3.53 0.88 -9.74
C GLN A 139 4.88 0.75 -10.44
N GLN A 140 5.24 1.81 -11.16
CA GLN A 140 6.54 1.90 -11.81
C GLN A 140 7.65 2.07 -10.77
N PHE A 141 8.68 1.23 -10.83
CA PHE A 141 9.91 1.49 -10.09
C PHE A 141 10.66 2.67 -10.71
N ARG A 142 11.14 3.55 -9.86
CA ARG A 142 11.99 4.68 -10.22
C ARG A 142 13.27 4.66 -9.40
N PRO A 143 14.43 4.69 -10.03
CA PRO A 143 15.67 4.94 -9.33
C PRO A 143 15.63 6.39 -8.82
N GLY A 144 15.72 6.56 -7.54
CA GLY A 144 15.73 7.86 -6.89
C GLY A 144 16.53 7.73 -5.60
N LYS A 145 16.11 8.42 -4.55
CA LYS A 145 16.70 8.22 -3.22
C LYS A 145 16.21 6.89 -2.63
N CYS A 146 16.78 5.78 -3.07
CA CYS A 146 16.49 4.45 -2.53
C CYS A 146 17.22 4.27 -1.20
N PHE A 147 16.58 3.55 -0.25
CA PHE A 147 17.26 3.15 0.98
C PHE A 147 18.44 2.23 0.66
N ASP A 148 18.22 1.23 -0.20
CA ASP A 148 19.30 0.45 -0.81
C ASP A 148 19.83 1.18 -2.03
N LYS A 149 20.98 1.82 -1.88
CA LYS A 149 21.65 2.57 -2.96
C LYS A 149 22.05 1.71 -4.16
N SER A 150 22.13 0.39 -4.00
CA SER A 150 22.41 -0.50 -5.12
C SER A 150 21.29 -0.47 -6.18
N LEU A 151 20.08 -0.09 -5.79
CA LEU A 151 18.93 0.04 -6.68
C LEU A 151 18.99 1.32 -7.53
N GLU A 152 19.72 2.35 -7.11
CA GLU A 152 19.81 3.62 -7.85
C GLU A 152 20.48 3.47 -9.23
N LYS A 153 21.26 2.40 -9.43
CA LYS A 153 21.90 2.09 -10.71
C LYS A 153 21.00 1.44 -11.76
N PHE A 154 19.82 0.96 -11.35
CA PHE A 154 18.87 0.34 -12.28
C PHE A 154 18.04 1.42 -12.99
N PRO A 155 17.66 1.23 -14.25
CA PRO A 155 16.74 2.12 -14.93
C PRO A 155 15.34 2.00 -14.30
N LYS A 156 14.52 3.01 -14.51
CA LYS A 156 13.07 2.88 -14.20
C LYS A 156 12.47 1.75 -15.04
N THR A 157 11.49 1.07 -14.47
CA THR A 157 10.77 -0.01 -15.17
C THR A 157 10.10 0.53 -16.43
N SER A 158 10.32 -0.12 -17.57
CA SER A 158 9.70 0.30 -18.83
C SER A 158 8.18 0.09 -18.83
N GLU A 159 7.47 0.87 -19.65
CA GLU A 159 6.02 0.77 -19.76
C GLU A 159 5.57 -0.61 -20.28
N SER A 160 6.32 -1.18 -21.23
CA SER A 160 6.02 -2.51 -21.75
C SER A 160 6.10 -3.59 -20.68
N ILE A 161 7.08 -3.50 -19.78
CA ILE A 161 7.18 -4.42 -18.64
C ILE A 161 5.98 -4.24 -17.72
N LEU A 162 5.59 -3.00 -17.39
CA LEU A 162 4.41 -2.75 -16.56
C LEU A 162 3.12 -3.31 -17.17
N GLU A 163 2.96 -3.16 -18.49
CA GLU A 163 1.82 -3.69 -19.22
C GLU A 163 1.78 -5.23 -19.21
N ASP A 164 2.93 -5.87 -19.37
CA ASP A 164 3.07 -7.32 -19.26
C ASP A 164 2.61 -7.83 -17.89
N PHE A 165 3.09 -7.19 -16.81
CA PHE A 165 2.71 -7.53 -15.45
C PHE A 165 1.22 -7.27 -15.21
N ALA A 166 0.71 -6.15 -15.71
CA ALA A 166 -0.71 -5.82 -15.57
C ALA A 166 -1.62 -6.82 -16.32
N ASN A 167 -1.23 -7.23 -17.52
CA ASN A 167 -1.99 -8.22 -18.27
C ASN A 167 -2.04 -9.57 -17.55
N LEU A 168 -0.93 -10.00 -16.95
CA LEU A 168 -0.89 -11.21 -16.13
C LEU A 168 -1.81 -11.10 -14.91
N ALA A 169 -1.75 -9.96 -14.21
CA ALA A 169 -2.53 -9.71 -13.00
C ALA A 169 -4.04 -9.72 -13.23
N LYS A 170 -4.53 -9.37 -14.43
CA LYS A 170 -5.96 -9.38 -14.78
C LYS A 170 -6.64 -10.75 -14.62
N SER A 171 -5.88 -11.85 -14.62
CA SER A 171 -6.41 -13.19 -14.38
C SER A 171 -6.79 -13.45 -12.93
N TYR A 172 -6.31 -12.60 -12.02
CA TYR A 172 -6.47 -12.78 -10.58
C TYR A 172 -7.30 -11.69 -9.93
N PHE A 173 -7.27 -10.45 -10.43
CA PHE A 173 -7.90 -9.29 -9.82
C PHE A 173 -9.10 -8.79 -10.63
N GLU A 174 -10.10 -8.27 -9.93
CA GLU A 174 -11.27 -7.65 -10.56
C GLU A 174 -10.90 -6.38 -11.31
N LYS A 175 -9.95 -5.61 -10.78
CA LYS A 175 -9.43 -4.39 -11.38
C LYS A 175 -7.92 -4.30 -11.23
N VAL A 176 -7.23 -4.00 -12.33
CA VAL A 176 -5.79 -3.71 -12.34
C VAL A 176 -5.57 -2.29 -12.82
N ILE A 177 -4.80 -1.52 -12.05
CA ILE A 177 -4.43 -0.13 -12.34
C ILE A 177 -2.92 -0.08 -12.55
N VAL A 178 -2.46 0.58 -13.60
CA VAL A 178 -1.04 0.85 -13.82
C VAL A 178 -0.78 2.31 -13.48
N ARG A 179 0.13 2.54 -12.53
CA ARG A 179 0.58 3.88 -12.16
C ARG A 179 1.97 4.12 -12.74
N LYS A 180 1.99 4.97 -13.73
CA LYS A 180 3.19 5.55 -14.35
C LYS A 180 3.33 6.94 -13.75
N GLU A 181 4.46 7.28 -13.26
CA GLU A 181 4.72 8.63 -12.77
C GLU A 181 5.86 9.28 -13.55
#